data_35130c67d80bb05428a41f1e0b3d9b65
#
_entry.id   35130c67d80bb05428a41f1e0b3d9b65
#
_cell.length_a   1.000
_cell.length_b   1.000
_cell.length_c   1.000
_cell.angle_alpha   90.00
_cell.angle_beta   90.00
_cell.angle_gamma   90.00
#
_symmetry.space_group_name_H-M   'P 1'
#
loop_
_entity.id
_entity.type
_entity.pdbx_description
1 polymer ?
#
loop_
_entity_poly.entity_id
_entity_poly.type
_entity_poly.pdbx_seq_one_letter_code
_entity_poly.pdbx_strand_id
1 'polypeptide(L)'
;MLLHLSDLHFGTEQPAVQAALKRLCVRLNPEAVVVSGDVTQRARVEQFVAAHGFLQSLNRPLLVVAGNHDIPLFHVSRRLLMPFHHFCQTFGALEPTLETTHFYLVGVNSITRHHHTQGSLSPLQIWHTADRLKHAPAGKHRLVVSHQPFAVKQAVDAEDIPRRMPQAAQQWAQAGLDMLLHGHFHAPAVFDLNATLQLGQSRPVLDVQAGTALSCRLRQGIPNSVNLIHPDLGVERLDFRPEQGGFRHASWLWPSAASPQP
;
A
#
# COMPACT_ATOMS: atom_id res chain seq x y z
N MET A 1 -3.56 -13.40 7.88
CA MET A 1 -3.49 -12.73 6.55
C MET A 1 -3.76 -11.24 6.67
N LEU A 2 -3.26 -10.41 5.73
CA LEU A 2 -3.57 -8.99 5.63
C LEU A 2 -4.48 -8.72 4.43
N LEU A 3 -5.34 -7.71 4.54
CA LEU A 3 -6.11 -7.14 3.43
C LEU A 3 -5.40 -5.85 2.98
N HIS A 4 -4.77 -5.88 1.81
CA HIS A 4 -4.02 -4.75 1.24
C HIS A 4 -4.89 -4.00 0.22
N LEU A 5 -5.14 -2.74 0.53
CA LEU A 5 -5.91 -1.76 -0.24
C LEU A 5 -5.00 -0.62 -0.69
N SER A 6 -5.30 0.00 -1.81
CA SER A 6 -4.67 1.24 -2.25
C SER A 6 -5.63 2.08 -3.09
N ASP A 7 -5.27 3.33 -3.30
CA ASP A 7 -5.93 4.20 -4.27
C ASP A 7 -7.46 4.24 -4.07
N LEU A 8 -7.86 4.51 -2.81
CA LEU A 8 -9.27 4.58 -2.41
C LEU A 8 -9.96 5.77 -3.06
N HIS A 9 -9.26 6.90 -3.16
CA HIS A 9 -9.67 8.16 -3.76
C HIS A 9 -11.09 8.58 -3.34
N PHE A 10 -11.33 8.67 -2.02
CA PHE A 10 -12.60 9.19 -1.50
C PHE A 10 -12.95 10.54 -2.14
N GLY A 11 -14.17 10.65 -2.62
CA GLY A 11 -14.66 11.68 -3.54
C GLY A 11 -14.89 11.16 -4.96
N THR A 12 -14.48 9.91 -5.26
CA THR A 12 -14.75 9.17 -6.51
C THR A 12 -15.03 7.69 -6.24
N GLU A 13 -15.33 7.36 -5.00
CA GLU A 13 -15.63 6.01 -4.55
C GLU A 13 -16.96 5.49 -5.09
N GLN A 14 -17.05 4.18 -5.27
CA GLN A 14 -18.25 3.50 -5.76
C GLN A 14 -18.97 2.81 -4.61
N PRO A 15 -20.23 3.19 -4.26
CA PRO A 15 -20.97 2.63 -3.12
C PRO A 15 -21.13 1.11 -3.16
N ALA A 16 -21.34 0.53 -4.35
CA ALA A 16 -21.47 -0.91 -4.51
C ALA A 16 -20.16 -1.65 -4.16
N VAL A 17 -19.00 -1.07 -4.54
CA VAL A 17 -17.68 -1.62 -4.25
C VAL A 17 -17.37 -1.49 -2.76
N GLN A 18 -17.68 -0.34 -2.13
CA GLN A 18 -17.56 -0.16 -0.68
C GLN A 18 -18.34 -1.21 0.10
N ALA A 19 -19.62 -1.41 -0.26
CA ALA A 19 -20.47 -2.41 0.41
C ALA A 19 -19.90 -3.84 0.24
N ALA A 20 -19.40 -4.15 -0.95
CA ALA A 20 -18.74 -5.45 -1.22
C ALA A 20 -17.46 -5.64 -0.43
N LEU A 21 -16.64 -4.58 -0.29
CA LEU A 21 -15.40 -4.64 0.50
C LEU A 21 -15.66 -4.84 1.99
N LYS A 22 -16.71 -4.20 2.54
CA LYS A 22 -17.15 -4.46 3.92
C LYS A 22 -17.51 -5.92 4.13
N ARG A 23 -18.34 -6.49 3.22
CA ARG A 23 -18.70 -7.93 3.30
C ARG A 23 -17.47 -8.84 3.17
N LEU A 24 -16.52 -8.48 2.28
CA LEU A 24 -15.27 -9.22 2.12
C LEU A 24 -14.47 -9.20 3.43
N CYS A 25 -14.27 -8.03 4.03
CA CYS A 25 -13.51 -7.88 5.27
C CYS A 25 -14.11 -8.69 6.43
N VAL A 26 -15.45 -8.66 6.58
CA VAL A 26 -16.15 -9.48 7.59
C VAL A 26 -15.93 -10.97 7.34
N ARG A 27 -16.07 -11.41 6.09
CA ARG A 27 -15.90 -12.84 5.72
C ARG A 27 -14.49 -13.35 5.94
N LEU A 28 -13.47 -12.56 5.56
CA LEU A 28 -12.06 -12.95 5.63
C LEU A 28 -11.48 -12.81 7.02
N ASN A 29 -12.03 -11.92 7.82
CA ASN A 29 -11.53 -11.62 9.16
C ASN A 29 -10.01 -11.41 9.21
N PRO A 30 -9.43 -10.47 8.40
CA PRO A 30 -7.98 -10.29 8.31
C PRO A 30 -7.40 -9.79 9.64
N GLU A 31 -6.12 -10.08 9.88
CA GLU A 31 -5.38 -9.57 11.05
C GLU A 31 -5.30 -8.05 11.07
N ALA A 32 -5.18 -7.45 9.88
CA ALA A 32 -5.18 -6.02 9.69
C ALA A 32 -5.60 -5.64 8.26
N VAL A 33 -6.02 -4.40 8.10
CA VAL A 33 -6.20 -3.72 6.83
C VAL A 33 -5.04 -2.75 6.63
N VAL A 34 -4.36 -2.84 5.48
CA VAL A 34 -3.25 -1.97 5.08
C VAL A 34 -3.71 -1.09 3.94
N VAL A 35 -3.53 0.22 4.05
CA VAL A 35 -3.86 1.19 3.00
C VAL A 35 -2.59 1.89 2.54
N SER A 36 -2.14 1.58 1.33
CA SER A 36 -0.88 2.09 0.78
C SER A 36 -1.06 3.41 0.00
N GLY A 37 -1.80 4.37 0.58
CA GLY A 37 -1.90 5.74 0.09
C GLY A 37 -3.07 6.03 -0.85
N ASP A 38 -3.13 7.29 -1.28
CA ASP A 38 -4.19 7.87 -2.09
C ASP A 38 -5.58 7.59 -1.51
N VAL A 39 -5.71 7.91 -0.22
CA VAL A 39 -6.94 7.74 0.55
C VAL A 39 -8.02 8.67 0.02
N THR A 40 -7.62 9.91 -0.33
CA THR A 40 -8.53 10.96 -0.82
C THR A 40 -8.24 11.32 -2.27
N GLN A 41 -9.24 11.89 -2.95
CA GLN A 41 -9.04 12.39 -4.33
C GLN A 41 -8.37 13.77 -4.37
N ARG A 42 -8.57 14.63 -3.37
CA ARG A 42 -8.15 16.04 -3.40
C ARG A 42 -7.74 16.61 -2.04
N ALA A 43 -7.41 15.79 -1.08
CA ALA A 43 -7.03 16.19 0.29
C ALA A 43 -8.06 17.13 0.97
N ARG A 44 -9.37 16.97 0.69
CA ARG A 44 -10.42 17.74 1.33
C ARG A 44 -10.81 17.11 2.66
N VAL A 45 -11.21 17.95 3.62
CA VAL A 45 -11.59 17.49 4.97
C VAL A 45 -12.72 16.47 4.93
N GLU A 46 -13.76 16.75 4.15
CA GLU A 46 -14.91 15.86 3.99
C GLU A 46 -14.53 14.49 3.41
N GLN A 47 -13.52 14.45 2.52
CA GLN A 47 -13.01 13.19 1.95
C GLN A 47 -12.24 12.38 3.00
N PHE A 48 -11.44 13.05 3.83
CA PHE A 48 -10.76 12.40 4.96
C PHE A 48 -11.77 11.85 5.98
N VAL A 49 -12.81 12.63 6.32
CA VAL A 49 -13.86 12.19 7.26
C VAL A 49 -14.59 10.96 6.71
N ALA A 50 -14.97 10.98 5.43
CA ALA A 50 -15.66 9.85 4.79
C ALA A 50 -14.76 8.60 4.73
N ALA A 51 -13.49 8.77 4.36
CA ALA A 51 -12.51 7.68 4.32
C ALA A 51 -12.29 7.06 5.71
N HIS A 52 -12.09 7.90 6.73
CA HIS A 52 -11.92 7.44 8.10
C HIS A 52 -13.14 6.67 8.60
N GLY A 53 -14.35 7.22 8.41
CA GLY A 53 -15.59 6.54 8.79
C GLY A 53 -15.76 5.18 8.11
N PHE A 54 -15.42 5.09 6.82
CA PHE A 54 -15.43 3.81 6.10
C PHE A 54 -14.41 2.83 6.67
N LEU A 55 -13.15 3.23 6.81
CA LEU A 55 -12.07 2.37 7.29
C LEU A 55 -12.33 1.88 8.72
N GLN A 56 -12.80 2.76 9.61
CA GLN A 56 -13.21 2.36 10.96
C GLN A 56 -14.35 1.33 10.94
N SER A 57 -15.28 1.45 9.98
CA SER A 57 -16.39 0.50 9.84
C SER A 57 -15.97 -0.92 9.44
N LEU A 58 -14.72 -1.13 9.01
CA LEU A 58 -14.16 -2.46 8.75
C LEU A 58 -13.84 -3.21 10.05
N ASN A 59 -13.75 -2.51 11.17
CA ASN A 59 -13.52 -3.05 12.51
C ASN A 59 -12.28 -3.97 12.58
N ARG A 60 -11.16 -3.51 12.01
CA ARG A 60 -9.86 -4.20 11.99
C ARG A 60 -8.74 -3.22 12.38
N PRO A 61 -7.61 -3.71 12.91
CA PRO A 61 -6.40 -2.91 13.00
C PRO A 61 -6.06 -2.31 11.65
N LEU A 62 -5.67 -1.02 11.64
CA LEU A 62 -5.40 -0.26 10.42
C LEU A 62 -3.96 0.23 10.39
N LEU A 63 -3.29 0.09 9.25
CA LEU A 63 -2.09 0.85 8.92
C LEU A 63 -2.37 1.64 7.64
N VAL A 64 -2.24 2.96 7.70
CA VAL A 64 -2.52 3.86 6.57
C VAL A 64 -1.29 4.74 6.34
N VAL A 65 -0.81 4.81 5.11
CA VAL A 65 0.20 5.79 4.69
C VAL A 65 -0.40 6.80 3.73
N ALA A 66 0.21 7.98 3.60
CA ALA A 66 -0.25 9.01 2.69
C ALA A 66 0.15 8.72 1.25
N GLY A 67 -0.72 9.08 0.29
CA GLY A 67 -0.41 9.14 -1.13
C GLY A 67 -0.28 10.57 -1.64
N ASN A 68 0.04 10.75 -2.92
CA ASN A 68 0.24 12.07 -3.52
C ASN A 68 -1.07 12.88 -3.69
N HIS A 69 -2.22 12.23 -3.68
CA HIS A 69 -3.53 12.87 -3.65
C HIS A 69 -3.96 13.30 -2.23
N ASP A 70 -3.26 12.88 -1.18
CA ASP A 70 -3.57 13.21 0.21
C ASP A 70 -2.92 14.52 0.69
N ILE A 71 -2.20 15.21 -0.20
CA ILE A 71 -1.68 16.56 0.04
C ILE A 71 -2.39 17.59 -0.86
N PRO A 72 -2.60 18.84 -0.37
CA PRO A 72 -3.31 19.87 -1.14
C PRO A 72 -2.65 20.15 -2.48
N LEU A 73 -3.41 20.06 -3.58
CA LEU A 73 -2.90 20.35 -4.93
C LEU A 73 -2.98 21.84 -5.26
N PHE A 74 -4.10 22.50 -4.93
CA PHE A 74 -4.41 23.88 -5.34
C PHE A 74 -4.11 24.93 -4.26
N HIS A 75 -3.98 24.54 -3.00
CA HIS A 75 -3.64 25.46 -1.91
C HIS A 75 -2.12 25.48 -1.69
N VAL A 76 -1.40 26.28 -2.51
CA VAL A 76 0.07 26.31 -2.52
C VAL A 76 0.66 26.57 -1.13
N SER A 77 0.13 27.53 -0.38
CA SER A 77 0.59 27.83 0.99
C SER A 77 0.46 26.64 1.94
N ARG A 78 -0.70 25.96 1.94
CA ARG A 78 -0.90 24.73 2.76
C ARG A 78 0.01 23.61 2.29
N ARG A 79 0.15 23.42 0.97
CA ARG A 79 1.05 22.39 0.41
C ARG A 79 2.50 22.57 0.86
N LEU A 80 2.97 23.82 0.93
CA LEU A 80 4.35 24.11 1.32
C LEU A 80 4.58 24.07 2.83
N LEU A 81 3.64 24.57 3.63
CA LEU A 81 3.83 24.75 5.07
C LEU A 81 3.29 23.56 5.90
N MET A 82 2.17 22.98 5.51
CA MET A 82 1.46 21.94 6.29
C MET A 82 0.85 20.86 5.37
N PRO A 83 1.65 20.21 4.48
CA PRO A 83 1.12 19.32 3.43
C PRO A 83 0.29 18.16 3.99
N PHE A 84 0.67 17.59 5.11
CA PHE A 84 0.04 16.40 5.70
C PHE A 84 -0.90 16.71 6.88
N HIS A 85 -1.27 17.99 7.10
CA HIS A 85 -2.03 18.39 8.29
C HIS A 85 -3.33 17.58 8.45
N HIS A 86 -4.18 17.55 7.41
CA HIS A 86 -5.44 16.82 7.47
C HIS A 86 -5.26 15.31 7.56
N PHE A 87 -4.25 14.76 6.87
CA PHE A 87 -3.90 13.36 6.99
C PHE A 87 -3.53 12.99 8.43
N CYS A 88 -2.61 13.75 9.04
CA CYS A 88 -2.16 13.50 10.41
C CYS A 88 -3.28 13.69 11.45
N GLN A 89 -4.17 14.67 11.26
CA GLN A 89 -5.35 14.83 12.12
C GLN A 89 -6.30 13.64 12.06
N THR A 90 -6.37 12.97 10.91
CA THR A 90 -7.30 11.87 10.67
C THR A 90 -6.72 10.50 11.02
N PHE A 91 -5.48 10.23 10.60
CA PHE A 91 -4.84 8.91 10.70
C PHE A 91 -3.64 8.87 11.65
N GLY A 92 -3.21 10.00 12.19
CA GLY A 92 -2.09 10.09 13.13
C GLY A 92 -0.73 10.17 12.44
N ALA A 93 0.20 9.31 12.82
CA ALA A 93 1.58 9.37 12.32
C ALA A 93 1.69 9.10 10.81
N LEU A 94 2.59 9.85 10.13
CA LEU A 94 2.91 9.61 8.71
C LEU A 94 3.64 8.30 8.48
N GLU A 95 4.37 7.83 9.48
CA GLU A 95 5.19 6.61 9.42
C GLU A 95 4.82 5.70 10.60
N PRO A 96 3.59 5.13 10.58
CA PRO A 96 3.11 4.26 11.65
C PRO A 96 3.80 2.90 11.62
N THR A 97 3.76 2.20 12.74
CA THR A 97 4.07 0.77 12.80
C THR A 97 2.84 0.01 13.25
N LEU A 98 2.70 -1.22 12.78
CA LEU A 98 1.64 -2.12 13.21
C LEU A 98 2.21 -3.53 13.36
N GLU A 99 1.92 -4.14 14.49
CA GLU A 99 2.25 -5.53 14.78
C GLU A 99 0.98 -6.38 14.77
N THR A 100 1.03 -7.53 14.11
CA THR A 100 -0.03 -8.54 14.09
C THR A 100 0.52 -9.89 14.50
N THR A 101 -0.27 -10.96 14.40
CA THR A 101 0.22 -12.31 14.71
C THR A 101 1.40 -12.72 13.83
N HIS A 102 1.32 -12.48 12.52
CA HIS A 102 2.32 -12.96 11.56
C HIS A 102 3.20 -11.86 10.97
N PHE A 103 2.83 -10.59 11.13
CA PHE A 103 3.47 -9.49 10.40
C PHE A 103 3.89 -8.36 11.33
N TYR A 104 5.03 -7.75 11.01
CA TYR A 104 5.48 -6.46 11.53
C TYR A 104 5.58 -5.48 10.36
N LEU A 105 4.77 -4.43 10.39
CA LEU A 105 4.63 -3.47 9.30
C LEU A 105 5.20 -2.11 9.71
N VAL A 106 5.95 -1.49 8.80
CA VAL A 106 6.51 -0.15 8.95
C VAL A 106 6.01 0.72 7.80
N GLY A 107 5.18 1.71 8.10
CA GLY A 107 4.77 2.74 7.15
C GLY A 107 5.90 3.73 6.89
N VAL A 108 6.08 4.13 5.64
CA VAL A 108 7.08 5.10 5.20
C VAL A 108 6.43 6.13 4.28
N ASN A 109 6.61 7.40 4.61
CA ASN A 109 6.12 8.48 3.77
C ASN A 109 7.09 8.75 2.61
N SER A 110 6.72 8.32 1.41
CA SER A 110 7.48 8.57 0.18
C SER A 110 7.06 9.88 -0.53
N ILE A 111 6.00 10.55 -0.06
CA ILE A 111 5.42 11.74 -0.71
C ILE A 111 6.24 12.98 -0.41
N THR A 112 6.48 13.79 -1.44
CA THR A 112 7.12 15.10 -1.31
C THR A 112 6.15 16.23 -1.65
N ARG A 113 6.30 17.37 -0.96
CA ARG A 113 5.52 18.57 -1.28
C ARG A 113 5.91 19.23 -2.62
N HIS A 114 7.09 18.92 -3.14
CA HIS A 114 7.67 19.58 -4.31
C HIS A 114 7.33 18.90 -5.64
N HIS A 115 7.12 17.60 -5.62
CA HIS A 115 6.75 16.80 -6.79
C HIS A 115 5.34 16.24 -6.62
N HIS A 116 4.64 16.04 -7.75
CA HIS A 116 3.26 15.54 -7.68
C HIS A 116 3.24 14.00 -7.67
N THR A 117 4.00 13.36 -8.52
CA THR A 117 4.01 11.90 -8.67
C THR A 117 5.31 11.28 -8.16
N GLN A 118 6.46 11.90 -8.46
CA GLN A 118 7.75 11.37 -8.02
C GLN A 118 7.93 11.49 -6.50
N GLY A 119 8.21 10.38 -5.86
CA GLY A 119 8.53 10.29 -4.45
C GLY A 119 9.99 10.62 -4.12
N SER A 120 10.28 10.67 -2.83
CA SER A 120 11.65 10.74 -2.33
C SER A 120 11.75 10.16 -0.93
N LEU A 121 12.84 9.47 -0.67
CA LEU A 121 13.20 8.98 0.66
C LEU A 121 14.44 9.74 1.16
N SER A 122 14.39 10.28 2.37
CA SER A 122 15.55 10.87 3.01
C SER A 122 16.48 9.78 3.57
N PRO A 123 17.79 10.04 3.71
CA PRO A 123 18.71 9.08 4.34
C PRO A 123 18.28 8.70 5.77
N LEU A 124 17.67 9.65 6.50
CA LEU A 124 17.18 9.42 7.85
C LEU A 124 15.99 8.47 7.88
N GLN A 125 15.02 8.62 6.95
CA GLN A 125 13.90 7.69 6.81
C GLN A 125 14.39 6.27 6.47
N ILE A 126 15.36 6.16 5.54
CA ILE A 126 15.94 4.88 5.15
C ILE A 126 16.56 4.20 6.36
N TRP A 127 17.36 4.95 7.14
CA TRP A 127 18.01 4.43 8.34
C TRP A 127 17.01 4.04 9.43
N HIS A 128 16.04 4.90 9.76
CA HIS A 128 15.02 4.61 10.77
C HIS A 128 14.17 3.39 10.40
N THR A 129 13.80 3.25 9.12
CA THR A 129 13.06 2.08 8.65
C THR A 129 13.89 0.81 8.80
N ALA A 130 15.17 0.84 8.40
CA ALA A 130 16.08 -0.30 8.57
C ALA A 130 16.25 -0.67 10.06
N ASP A 131 16.35 0.31 10.94
CA ASP A 131 16.45 0.10 12.38
C ASP A 131 15.19 -0.57 12.94
N ARG A 132 14.00 -0.08 12.59
CA ARG A 132 12.72 -0.71 12.97
C ARG A 132 12.60 -2.15 12.47
N LEU A 133 13.02 -2.43 11.22
CA LEU A 133 12.99 -3.79 10.67
C LEU A 133 13.93 -4.74 11.44
N LYS A 134 15.12 -4.28 11.83
CA LYS A 134 16.06 -5.08 12.63
C LYS A 134 15.50 -5.43 14.01
N HIS A 135 14.74 -4.51 14.60
CA HIS A 135 14.13 -4.69 15.94
C HIS A 135 12.73 -5.31 15.88
N ALA A 136 12.29 -5.77 14.70
CA ALA A 136 11.01 -6.48 14.58
C ALA A 136 11.00 -7.74 15.45
N PRO A 137 9.86 -8.06 16.11
CA PRO A 137 9.72 -9.27 16.92
C PRO A 137 10.07 -10.53 16.11
N ALA A 138 10.71 -11.50 16.79
CA ALA A 138 11.11 -12.75 16.16
C ALA A 138 9.89 -13.53 15.62
N GLY A 139 10.09 -14.23 14.51
CA GLY A 139 9.05 -15.06 13.88
C GLY A 139 8.01 -14.28 13.07
N LYS A 140 8.15 -12.96 12.93
CA LYS A 140 7.25 -12.15 12.10
C LYS A 140 7.88 -11.80 10.78
N HIS A 141 7.05 -11.77 9.73
CA HIS A 141 7.44 -11.20 8.45
C HIS A 141 7.53 -9.68 8.55
N ARG A 142 8.57 -9.11 7.97
CA ARG A 142 8.90 -7.68 8.00
C ARG A 142 8.43 -7.02 6.72
N LEU A 143 7.45 -6.14 6.83
CA LEU A 143 6.84 -5.45 5.70
C LEU A 143 7.08 -3.94 5.80
N VAL A 144 7.38 -3.31 4.66
CA VAL A 144 7.34 -1.86 4.51
C VAL A 144 6.12 -1.48 3.68
N VAL A 145 5.45 -0.42 4.07
CA VAL A 145 4.30 0.13 3.34
C VAL A 145 4.62 1.55 2.90
N SER A 146 4.62 1.80 1.60
CA SER A 146 4.77 3.13 1.00
C SER A 146 3.67 3.36 -0.03
N HIS A 147 3.60 4.54 -0.67
CA HIS A 147 2.65 4.76 -1.75
C HIS A 147 3.27 4.53 -3.12
N GLN A 148 4.45 5.14 -3.38
CA GLN A 148 5.12 4.97 -4.66
C GLN A 148 5.89 3.64 -4.74
N PRO A 149 6.05 3.10 -5.97
CA PRO A 149 6.64 1.80 -6.25
C PRO A 149 8.15 1.79 -6.13
N PHE A 150 8.73 0.60 -5.94
CA PHE A 150 10.18 0.38 -6.06
C PHE A 150 10.55 -0.33 -7.36
N ALA A 151 9.60 -1.00 -8.00
CA ALA A 151 9.73 -1.54 -9.33
C ALA A 151 8.52 -1.16 -10.20
N VAL A 152 8.70 -1.18 -11.52
CA VAL A 152 7.66 -0.82 -12.48
C VAL A 152 7.63 -1.82 -13.63
N LYS A 153 6.44 -2.06 -14.17
CA LYS A 153 6.23 -2.94 -15.31
C LYS A 153 6.57 -2.25 -16.63
N GLN A 154 6.30 -0.96 -16.72
CA GLN A 154 6.49 -0.17 -17.95
C GLN A 154 7.58 0.88 -17.72
N ALA A 155 8.49 1.03 -18.69
CA ALA A 155 9.61 1.99 -18.57
C ALA A 155 9.13 3.45 -18.39
N VAL A 156 7.97 3.80 -18.97
CA VAL A 156 7.37 5.14 -18.79
C VAL A 156 7.01 5.46 -17.34
N ASP A 157 6.73 4.45 -16.53
CA ASP A 157 6.36 4.59 -15.13
C ASP A 157 7.61 4.77 -14.21
N ALA A 158 8.83 4.66 -14.75
CA ALA A 158 10.07 4.73 -13.97
C ALA A 158 10.34 6.11 -13.35
N GLU A 159 9.72 7.18 -13.89
CA GLU A 159 9.83 8.53 -13.35
C GLU A 159 9.23 8.66 -11.94
N ASP A 160 8.26 7.81 -11.60
CA ASP A 160 7.54 7.85 -10.33
C ASP A 160 8.26 7.09 -9.21
N ILE A 161 9.32 6.34 -9.55
CA ILE A 161 10.14 5.64 -8.57
C ILE A 161 10.79 6.67 -7.62
N PRO A 162 10.70 6.48 -6.30
CA PRO A 162 11.26 7.43 -5.34
C PRO A 162 12.78 7.59 -5.51
N ARG A 163 13.26 8.82 -5.35
CA ARG A 163 14.69 9.06 -5.25
C ARG A 163 15.28 8.26 -4.09
N ARG A 164 16.46 7.70 -4.28
CA ARG A 164 17.18 6.79 -3.35
C ARG A 164 16.50 5.43 -3.14
N MET A 165 15.58 5.03 -4.01
CA MET A 165 14.94 3.73 -3.93
C MET A 165 15.98 2.58 -3.89
N PRO A 166 17.03 2.52 -4.77
CA PRO A 166 17.99 1.42 -4.71
C PRO A 166 18.72 1.34 -3.36
N GLN A 167 19.08 2.49 -2.78
CA GLN A 167 19.70 2.56 -1.47
C GLN A 167 18.76 2.06 -0.36
N ALA A 168 17.47 2.44 -0.42
CA ALA A 168 16.48 1.99 0.54
C ALA A 168 16.27 0.47 0.43
N ALA A 169 16.06 -0.04 -0.78
CA ALA A 169 15.87 -1.47 -1.03
C ALA A 169 17.04 -2.30 -0.48
N GLN A 170 18.29 -1.87 -0.75
CA GLN A 170 19.49 -2.54 -0.27
C GLN A 170 19.57 -2.57 1.26
N GLN A 171 19.38 -1.42 1.93
CA GLN A 171 19.48 -1.34 3.39
C GLN A 171 18.35 -2.09 4.09
N TRP A 172 17.12 -2.02 3.55
CA TRP A 172 15.98 -2.71 4.13
C TRP A 172 16.04 -4.22 3.92
N ALA A 173 16.52 -4.68 2.76
CA ALA A 173 16.77 -6.10 2.53
C ALA A 173 17.81 -6.66 3.52
N GLN A 174 18.92 -5.94 3.77
CA GLN A 174 19.91 -6.29 4.78
C GLN A 174 19.34 -6.26 6.21
N ALA A 175 18.31 -5.44 6.46
CA ALA A 175 17.59 -5.40 7.73
C ALA A 175 16.49 -6.48 7.85
N GLY A 176 16.35 -7.33 6.84
CA GLY A 176 15.46 -8.48 6.85
C GLY A 176 14.08 -8.18 6.25
N LEU A 177 13.92 -7.16 5.39
CA LEU A 177 12.68 -6.92 4.66
C LEU A 177 12.26 -8.15 3.86
N ASP A 178 10.99 -8.56 4.01
CA ASP A 178 10.36 -9.63 3.23
C ASP A 178 9.57 -9.08 2.06
N MET A 179 8.81 -7.99 2.31
CA MET A 179 7.86 -7.48 1.33
C MET A 179 7.67 -5.97 1.48
N LEU A 180 7.53 -5.28 0.34
CA LEU A 180 7.10 -3.89 0.24
C LEU A 180 5.70 -3.85 -0.35
N LEU A 181 4.78 -3.11 0.28
CA LEU A 181 3.40 -2.91 -0.19
C LEU A 181 3.23 -1.49 -0.67
N HIS A 182 2.69 -1.30 -1.88
CA HIS A 182 2.45 0.01 -2.46
C HIS A 182 1.25 0.03 -3.42
N GLY A 183 0.92 1.22 -3.96
CA GLY A 183 -0.14 1.43 -4.95
C GLY A 183 0.32 2.28 -6.13
N HIS A 184 -0.30 3.46 -6.30
CA HIS A 184 0.04 4.52 -7.23
C HIS A 184 -0.33 4.26 -8.70
N PHE A 185 -0.05 3.08 -9.26
CA PHE A 185 -0.31 2.80 -10.67
C PHE A 185 -1.66 2.18 -10.98
N HIS A 186 -2.49 1.94 -9.98
CA HIS A 186 -3.83 1.39 -10.14
C HIS A 186 -3.87 0.02 -10.86
N ALA A 187 -2.76 -0.72 -10.88
CA ALA A 187 -2.61 -1.98 -11.57
C ALA A 187 -1.89 -3.01 -10.71
N PRO A 188 -2.54 -4.12 -10.29
CA PRO A 188 -1.91 -5.13 -9.45
C PRO A 188 -0.72 -5.79 -10.14
N ALA A 189 0.40 -5.92 -9.40
CA ALA A 189 1.60 -6.61 -9.86
C ALA A 189 2.46 -7.06 -8.66
N VAL A 190 3.35 -8.02 -8.88
CA VAL A 190 4.40 -8.39 -7.92
C VAL A 190 5.72 -8.53 -8.66
N PHE A 191 6.78 -8.00 -8.05
CA PHE A 191 8.15 -8.08 -8.54
C PHE A 191 9.06 -8.67 -7.46
N ASP A 192 10.08 -9.41 -7.84
CA ASP A 192 11.17 -9.79 -6.96
C ASP A 192 12.28 -8.73 -7.04
N LEU A 193 12.35 -7.86 -6.03
CA LEU A 193 13.41 -6.84 -5.95
C LEU A 193 14.80 -7.45 -5.78
N ASN A 194 14.90 -8.61 -5.12
CA ASN A 194 16.19 -9.28 -4.99
C ASN A 194 16.77 -9.66 -6.35
N ALA A 195 15.94 -10.22 -7.24
CA ALA A 195 16.34 -10.54 -8.61
C ALA A 195 16.56 -9.27 -9.45
N THR A 196 15.62 -8.29 -9.37
CA THR A 196 15.65 -7.08 -10.21
C THR A 196 16.81 -6.15 -9.86
N LEU A 197 17.12 -5.96 -8.56
CA LEU A 197 18.12 -5.01 -8.06
C LEU A 197 19.42 -5.69 -7.58
N GLN A 198 19.50 -7.02 -7.67
CA GLN A 198 20.66 -7.80 -7.23
C GLN A 198 21.05 -7.54 -5.76
N LEU A 199 20.03 -7.61 -4.86
CA LEU A 199 20.21 -7.26 -3.45
C LEU A 199 21.06 -8.26 -2.64
N GLY A 200 21.45 -9.40 -3.24
CA GLY A 200 22.31 -10.40 -2.61
C GLY A 200 21.67 -11.19 -1.48
N GLN A 201 20.33 -11.30 -1.48
CA GLN A 201 19.59 -12.07 -0.48
C GLN A 201 19.44 -13.53 -0.93
N SER A 202 19.40 -14.47 0.02
CA SER A 202 19.14 -15.90 -0.25
C SER A 202 17.67 -16.22 -0.54
N ARG A 203 16.77 -15.24 -0.42
CA ARG A 203 15.31 -15.36 -0.60
C ARG A 203 14.77 -14.17 -1.40
N PRO A 204 13.58 -14.30 -2.01
CA PRO A 204 12.91 -13.18 -2.65
C PRO A 204 12.63 -12.03 -1.67
N VAL A 205 12.66 -10.80 -2.18
CA VAL A 205 12.18 -9.57 -1.50
C VAL A 205 11.10 -9.01 -2.40
N LEU A 206 9.84 -9.12 -1.98
CA LEU A 206 8.71 -8.85 -2.86
C LEU A 206 8.32 -7.37 -2.85
N ASP A 207 8.08 -6.81 -4.03
CA ASP A 207 7.47 -5.50 -4.25
C ASP A 207 6.04 -5.73 -4.77
N VAL A 208 5.04 -5.44 -3.92
CA VAL A 208 3.65 -5.81 -4.15
C VAL A 208 2.83 -4.56 -4.41
N GLN A 209 2.42 -4.40 -5.66
CA GLN A 209 1.58 -3.32 -6.12
C GLN A 209 0.10 -3.70 -6.01
N ALA A 210 -0.70 -2.83 -5.38
CA ALA A 210 -2.16 -2.96 -5.36
C ALA A 210 -2.79 -2.23 -6.54
N GLY A 211 -4.01 -2.65 -6.88
CA GLY A 211 -4.88 -1.91 -7.78
C GLY A 211 -5.74 -0.89 -7.04
N THR A 212 -6.64 -0.22 -7.78
CA THR A 212 -7.64 0.69 -7.24
C THR A 212 -8.69 -0.08 -6.46
N ALA A 213 -8.79 0.17 -5.15
CA ALA A 213 -9.69 -0.62 -4.32
C ALA A 213 -11.16 -0.20 -4.43
N LEU A 214 -11.49 1.11 -4.45
CA LEU A 214 -12.87 1.60 -4.32
C LEU A 214 -13.31 2.58 -5.41
N SER A 215 -12.38 3.31 -6.01
CA SER A 215 -12.73 4.44 -6.86
C SER A 215 -13.06 4.04 -8.30
N CYS A 216 -13.69 4.95 -9.04
CA CYS A 216 -13.92 4.80 -10.47
C CYS A 216 -12.66 5.09 -11.32
N ARG A 217 -11.53 5.45 -10.70
CA ARG A 217 -10.26 5.73 -11.37
C ARG A 217 -9.53 4.44 -11.72
N LEU A 218 -10.05 3.73 -12.70
CA LEU A 218 -9.48 2.47 -13.16
C LEU A 218 -8.40 2.72 -14.23
N ARG A 219 -7.33 1.93 -14.21
CA ARG A 219 -6.28 1.95 -15.25
C ARG A 219 -6.55 0.85 -16.28
N GLN A 220 -6.63 1.23 -17.56
CA GLN A 220 -6.72 0.29 -18.71
C GLN A 220 -7.81 -0.78 -18.57
N GLY A 221 -8.95 -0.44 -17.94
CA GLY A 221 -10.06 -1.38 -17.76
C GLY A 221 -9.83 -2.46 -16.69
N ILE A 222 -8.75 -2.37 -15.91
CA ILE A 222 -8.54 -3.26 -14.75
C ILE A 222 -9.64 -2.96 -13.72
N PRO A 223 -10.41 -3.97 -13.26
CA PRO A 223 -11.48 -3.74 -12.29
C PRO A 223 -10.93 -3.32 -10.93
N ASN A 224 -11.79 -2.79 -10.06
CA ASN A 224 -11.44 -2.59 -8.66
C ASN A 224 -10.92 -3.90 -8.07
N SER A 225 -9.79 -3.82 -7.38
CA SER A 225 -9.11 -5.01 -6.88
C SER A 225 -8.42 -4.74 -5.55
N VAL A 226 -8.22 -5.81 -4.80
CA VAL A 226 -7.50 -5.82 -3.54
C VAL A 226 -6.54 -7.00 -3.51
N ASN A 227 -5.48 -6.92 -2.70
CA ASN A 227 -4.59 -8.06 -2.48
C ASN A 227 -4.82 -8.67 -1.10
N LEU A 228 -4.73 -9.99 -1.01
CA LEU A 228 -4.58 -10.71 0.25
C LEU A 228 -3.13 -11.15 0.40
N ILE A 229 -2.52 -10.79 1.51
CA ILE A 229 -1.17 -11.23 1.87
C ILE A 229 -1.32 -12.36 2.88
N HIS A 230 -0.94 -13.56 2.47
CA HIS A 230 -1.01 -14.75 3.30
C HIS A 230 0.16 -14.86 4.27
N PRO A 231 0.03 -15.60 5.39
CA PRO A 231 1.11 -15.77 6.38
C PRO A 231 2.39 -16.40 5.82
N ASP A 232 2.34 -17.08 4.69
CA ASP A 232 3.48 -17.64 3.96
C ASP A 232 4.02 -16.73 2.84
N LEU A 233 3.61 -15.43 2.86
CA LEU A 233 3.96 -14.41 1.87
C LEU A 233 3.35 -14.64 0.48
N GLY A 234 2.43 -15.56 0.31
CA GLY A 234 1.61 -15.65 -0.91
C GLY A 234 0.78 -14.40 -1.12
N VAL A 235 0.64 -13.97 -2.37
CA VAL A 235 -0.12 -12.77 -2.76
C VAL A 235 -1.25 -13.19 -3.69
N GLU A 236 -2.49 -13.10 -3.19
CA GLU A 236 -3.70 -13.37 -3.94
C GLU A 236 -4.39 -12.06 -4.32
N ARG A 237 -4.75 -11.93 -5.60
CA ARG A 237 -5.55 -10.81 -6.11
C ARG A 237 -7.03 -11.19 -6.14
N LEU A 238 -7.88 -10.32 -5.60
CA LEU A 238 -9.33 -10.39 -5.72
C LEU A 238 -9.83 -9.21 -6.53
N ASP A 239 -10.65 -9.48 -7.57
CA ASP A 239 -11.30 -8.47 -8.39
C ASP A 239 -12.77 -8.30 -7.99
N PHE A 240 -13.26 -7.08 -8.01
CA PHE A 240 -14.69 -6.81 -7.91
C PHE A 240 -15.41 -7.26 -9.17
N ARG A 241 -16.43 -8.09 -9.01
CA ARG A 241 -17.29 -8.61 -10.08
C ARG A 241 -18.73 -8.11 -9.84
N PRO A 242 -19.17 -7.07 -10.57
CA PRO A 242 -20.51 -6.49 -10.40
C PRO A 242 -21.63 -7.53 -10.53
N GLU A 243 -21.51 -8.43 -11.50
CA GLU A 243 -22.46 -9.50 -11.79
C GLU A 243 -22.59 -10.52 -10.64
N GLN A 244 -21.55 -10.63 -9.80
CA GLN A 244 -21.53 -11.49 -8.62
C GLN A 244 -21.69 -10.71 -7.31
N GLY A 245 -21.85 -9.40 -7.41
CA GLY A 245 -22.07 -8.50 -6.29
C GLY A 245 -20.92 -8.47 -5.26
N GLY A 246 -19.66 -8.81 -5.66
CA GLY A 246 -18.57 -8.88 -4.70
C GLY A 246 -17.19 -9.15 -5.27
N PHE A 247 -16.20 -9.19 -4.39
CA PHE A 247 -14.83 -9.54 -4.73
C PHE A 247 -14.70 -11.06 -4.88
N ARG A 248 -13.99 -11.49 -5.94
CA ARG A 248 -13.70 -12.88 -6.26
C ARG A 248 -12.24 -13.07 -6.59
N HIS A 249 -11.73 -14.27 -6.36
CA HIS A 249 -10.39 -14.67 -6.80
C HIS A 249 -10.20 -14.37 -8.28
N ALA A 250 -9.10 -13.70 -8.61
CA ALA A 250 -8.71 -13.39 -9.98
C ALA A 250 -7.44 -14.16 -10.36
N SER A 251 -6.41 -14.10 -9.53
CA SER A 251 -5.14 -14.79 -9.75
C SER A 251 -4.29 -14.80 -8.48
N TRP A 252 -3.34 -15.71 -8.43
CA TRP A 252 -2.18 -15.59 -7.58
C TRP A 252 -1.14 -14.72 -8.28
N LEU A 253 -0.74 -13.62 -7.65
CA LEU A 253 0.34 -12.75 -8.14
C LEU A 253 1.71 -13.29 -7.69
N TRP A 254 1.73 -13.96 -6.53
CA TRP A 254 2.86 -14.71 -6.01
C TRP A 254 2.34 -15.98 -5.33
N PRO A 255 2.91 -17.17 -5.62
CA PRO A 255 2.34 -18.42 -5.12
C PRO A 255 2.41 -18.52 -3.59
N SER A 256 1.44 -19.21 -3.04
CA SER A 256 1.30 -19.59 -1.64
C SER A 256 1.26 -21.12 -1.54
N ALA A 257 1.55 -21.64 -0.38
CA ALA A 257 1.29 -23.07 -0.12
C ALA A 257 -0.20 -23.45 -0.31
N ALA A 258 -1.10 -22.47 -0.19
CA ALA A 258 -2.53 -22.63 -0.43
C ALA A 258 -2.93 -22.45 -1.92
N SER A 259 -1.98 -22.08 -2.82
CA SER A 259 -2.27 -21.95 -4.24
C SER A 259 -2.59 -23.31 -4.85
N PRO A 260 -3.56 -23.42 -5.78
CA PRO A 260 -3.74 -24.63 -6.56
C PRO A 260 -2.42 -24.99 -7.26
N GLN A 261 -1.99 -26.24 -7.10
CA GLN A 261 -0.85 -26.75 -7.86
C GLN A 261 -1.20 -26.72 -9.36
N PRO A 262 -0.26 -26.35 -10.25
CA PRO A 262 -0.51 -26.28 -11.70
C PRO A 262 -0.88 -27.62 -12.32
#